data_6484b15a03e3d88ffaacf0b43a34d696
#
_entry.id   6484b15a03e3d88ffaacf0b43a34d696
#
_cell.length_a   1.000
_cell.length_b   1.000
_cell.length_c   1.000
_cell.angle_alpha   90.00
_cell.angle_beta   90.00
_cell.angle_gamma   90.00
#
_symmetry.space_group_name_H-M   'P 1'
#
loop_
_entity.id
_entity.type
_entity.pdbx_description
1 polymer ?
#
loop_
_entity_poly.entity_id
_entity_poly.type
_entity_poly.pdbx_seq_one_letter_code
_entity_poly.pdbx_strand_id
1 'polypeptide(L)'
;MRKKWLIVGACTLVGLAICVGLADVILNRAFYNPYRKAEGNAVSFQETVIALVPSAEFAYTSPYLPGTPRHFSRFTQEFYCLKPSLQSDVRQGYIADGQFKYLFGKAKAVQAHAPEKPLVYSQGDYLDGTSMDTAALDGDRYYLAQIGLTTLYTADALTSAAEDLTSRDQSAMILRAVLQTSDDKDDVALGVAGSGIPIDVNWGNYSLSIAASHALRTLATNQREADVFIGSGLFGEIEVDFTQRLEYLESNGVQPIGMSVFAKGADLSAWVEKYDLKLLDAEADGE
;
A
#
# COMPACT_ATOMS: atom_id res chain seq x y z
N MET A 1 -15.91 -64.28 1.65
CA MET A 1 -16.00 -63.07 0.81
C MET A 1 -15.95 -61.76 1.60
N ARG A 2 -16.69 -61.54 2.67
CA ARG A 2 -16.73 -60.29 3.45
C ARG A 2 -15.36 -59.80 3.96
N LYS A 3 -14.46 -60.67 4.47
CA LYS A 3 -13.12 -60.26 4.97
C LYS A 3 -12.23 -59.69 3.88
N LYS A 4 -12.28 -60.20 2.64
CA LYS A 4 -11.47 -59.67 1.54
C LYS A 4 -11.90 -58.25 1.15
N TRP A 5 -13.18 -57.98 1.13
CA TRP A 5 -13.71 -56.63 0.84
C TRP A 5 -13.39 -55.62 1.93
N LEU A 6 -13.37 -56.05 3.20
CA LEU A 6 -12.94 -55.20 4.32
C LEU A 6 -11.46 -54.82 4.23
N ILE A 7 -10.59 -55.78 3.84
CA ILE A 7 -9.15 -55.51 3.67
C ILE A 7 -8.95 -54.56 2.49
N VAL A 8 -9.59 -54.77 1.35
CA VAL A 8 -9.49 -53.91 0.19
C VAL A 8 -9.99 -52.50 0.53
N GLY A 9 -11.12 -52.36 1.20
CA GLY A 9 -11.65 -51.08 1.65
C GLY A 9 -10.68 -50.33 2.61
N ALA A 10 -10.10 -51.06 3.57
CA ALA A 10 -9.13 -50.49 4.49
C ALA A 10 -7.83 -50.02 3.77
N CYS A 11 -7.31 -50.85 2.84
CA CYS A 11 -6.13 -50.46 2.03
C CYS A 11 -6.42 -49.24 1.14
N THR A 12 -7.62 -49.15 0.57
CA THR A 12 -8.03 -47.99 -0.25
C THR A 12 -8.11 -46.71 0.61
N LEU A 13 -8.69 -46.80 1.80
CA LEU A 13 -8.78 -45.65 2.71
C LEU A 13 -7.39 -45.20 3.18
N VAL A 14 -6.49 -46.12 3.52
CA VAL A 14 -5.11 -45.79 3.90
C VAL A 14 -4.37 -45.17 2.72
N GLY A 15 -4.51 -45.74 1.52
CA GLY A 15 -3.91 -45.16 0.32
C GLY A 15 -4.41 -43.75 0.03
N LEU A 16 -5.71 -43.53 0.17
CA LEU A 16 -6.31 -42.19 0.00
C LEU A 16 -5.77 -41.18 1.06
N ALA A 17 -5.71 -41.63 2.32
CA ALA A 17 -5.18 -40.78 3.39
C ALA A 17 -3.71 -40.40 3.17
N ILE A 18 -2.86 -41.31 2.67
CA ILE A 18 -1.48 -41.05 2.30
C ILE A 18 -1.42 -40.06 1.13
N CYS A 19 -2.22 -40.22 0.08
CA CYS A 19 -2.27 -39.32 -1.06
C CYS A 19 -2.71 -37.91 -0.65
N VAL A 20 -3.73 -37.80 0.20
CA VAL A 20 -4.20 -36.52 0.75
C VAL A 20 -3.12 -35.84 1.59
N GLY A 21 -2.44 -36.60 2.45
CA GLY A 21 -1.34 -36.08 3.28
C GLY A 21 -0.13 -35.61 2.45
N LEU A 22 0.25 -36.36 1.41
CA LEU A 22 1.31 -35.97 0.48
C LEU A 22 0.90 -34.72 -0.33
N ALA A 23 -0.35 -34.67 -0.81
CA ALA A 23 -0.85 -33.51 -1.53
C ALA A 23 -0.84 -32.26 -0.63
N ASP A 24 -1.23 -32.38 0.63
CA ASP A 24 -1.19 -31.28 1.59
C ASP A 24 0.26 -30.75 1.80
N VAL A 25 1.21 -31.65 1.98
CA VAL A 25 2.64 -31.28 2.12
C VAL A 25 3.19 -30.60 0.86
N ILE A 26 2.86 -31.16 -0.32
CA ILE A 26 3.31 -30.61 -1.62
C ILE A 26 2.69 -29.22 -1.83
N LEU A 27 1.40 -29.07 -1.63
CA LEU A 27 0.68 -27.80 -1.81
C LEU A 27 1.17 -26.72 -0.84
N ASN A 28 1.39 -27.09 0.43
CA ASN A 28 1.96 -26.17 1.43
C ASN A 28 3.41 -25.75 1.11
N ARG A 29 4.14 -26.51 0.29
CA ARG A 29 5.48 -26.15 -0.16
C ARG A 29 5.51 -25.39 -1.48
N ALA A 30 4.61 -25.70 -2.40
CA ALA A 30 4.58 -25.16 -3.74
C ALA A 30 3.95 -23.75 -3.80
N PHE A 31 2.97 -23.49 -2.94
CA PHE A 31 2.27 -22.22 -2.92
C PHE A 31 2.85 -21.25 -1.89
N TYR A 32 2.47 -19.98 -2.06
CA TYR A 32 2.83 -18.89 -1.16
C TYR A 32 2.60 -19.31 0.30
N ASN A 33 3.62 -19.16 1.10
CA ASN A 33 3.63 -19.58 2.48
C ASN A 33 4.23 -18.49 3.37
N PRO A 34 3.40 -17.73 4.08
CA PRO A 34 3.86 -16.68 4.98
C PRO A 34 4.76 -17.18 6.11
N TYR A 35 4.70 -18.46 6.48
CA TYR A 35 5.60 -19.04 7.48
C TYR A 35 7.07 -19.01 7.12
N ARG A 36 7.39 -19.11 5.84
CA ARG A 36 8.78 -19.11 5.38
C ARG A 36 9.37 -17.71 5.31
N LYS A 37 8.51 -16.70 5.33
CA LYS A 37 8.86 -15.29 5.16
C LYS A 37 7.97 -14.41 6.04
N ALA A 38 7.69 -14.77 7.30
CA ALA A 38 6.74 -14.03 8.14
C ALA A 38 7.10 -12.54 8.24
N GLU A 39 8.39 -12.23 8.39
CA GLU A 39 8.88 -10.84 8.37
C GLU A 39 8.82 -10.25 6.96
N GLY A 40 9.23 -11.00 5.94
CA GLY A 40 9.20 -10.56 4.55
C GLY A 40 7.79 -10.30 4.00
N ASN A 41 6.78 -11.00 4.50
CA ASN A 41 5.38 -10.76 4.08
C ASN A 41 4.80 -9.49 4.67
N ALA A 42 5.08 -9.21 5.94
CA ALA A 42 4.67 -7.96 6.56
C ALA A 42 5.30 -6.78 5.82
N VAL A 43 6.58 -6.88 5.47
CA VAL A 43 7.30 -5.89 4.67
C VAL A 43 6.68 -5.76 3.28
N SER A 44 6.45 -6.87 2.56
CA SER A 44 5.86 -6.81 1.20
C SER A 44 4.44 -6.24 1.20
N PHE A 45 3.62 -6.52 2.22
CA PHE A 45 2.30 -5.90 2.35
C PHE A 45 2.40 -4.41 2.62
N GLN A 46 3.23 -4.02 3.58
CA GLN A 46 3.47 -2.62 3.92
C GLN A 46 3.98 -1.83 2.72
N GLU A 47 4.99 -2.33 2.01
CA GLU A 47 5.55 -1.70 0.83
C GLU A 47 4.52 -1.56 -0.30
N THR A 48 3.71 -2.60 -0.53
CA THR A 48 2.65 -2.57 -1.54
C THR A 48 1.60 -1.51 -1.18
N VAL A 49 1.14 -1.46 0.08
CA VAL A 49 0.17 -0.44 0.53
C VAL A 49 0.78 0.95 0.44
N ILE A 50 2.02 1.13 0.89
CA ILE A 50 2.71 2.42 0.81
C ILE A 50 2.83 2.90 -0.64
N ALA A 51 3.10 2.02 -1.57
CA ALA A 51 3.21 2.40 -2.98
C ALA A 51 1.85 2.71 -3.62
N LEU A 52 0.79 1.99 -3.26
CA LEU A 52 -0.50 2.05 -3.95
C LEU A 52 -1.52 2.97 -3.28
N VAL A 53 -1.48 3.11 -1.95
CA VAL A 53 -2.52 3.81 -1.17
C VAL A 53 -2.01 5.14 -0.65
N PRO A 54 -2.29 6.26 -1.34
CA PRO A 54 -1.77 7.57 -0.96
C PRO A 54 -2.16 8.03 0.45
N SER A 55 -3.32 7.63 0.93
CA SER A 55 -3.84 7.99 2.24
C SER A 55 -3.29 7.15 3.40
N ALA A 56 -2.54 6.07 3.13
CA ALA A 56 -2.03 5.21 4.19
C ALA A 56 -0.72 5.75 4.80
N GLU A 57 -0.65 5.87 6.10
CA GLU A 57 0.60 6.12 6.82
C GLU A 57 1.36 4.82 7.06
N PHE A 58 0.64 3.79 7.44
CA PHE A 58 1.20 2.50 7.81
C PHE A 58 0.27 1.35 7.42
N ALA A 59 0.86 0.21 7.08
CA ALA A 59 0.13 -1.03 6.87
C ALA A 59 0.82 -2.21 7.58
N TYR A 60 0.03 -3.12 8.09
CA TYR A 60 0.51 -4.24 8.86
C TYR A 60 -0.34 -5.48 8.62
N THR A 61 0.31 -6.63 8.58
CA THR A 61 -0.35 -7.93 8.68
C THR A 61 0.02 -8.58 10.00
N SER A 62 -0.96 -9.17 10.69
CA SER A 62 -0.68 -9.89 11.93
C SER A 62 0.37 -10.99 11.69
N PRO A 63 1.32 -11.17 12.64
CA PRO A 63 2.27 -12.25 12.52
C PRO A 63 1.52 -13.58 12.51
N TYR A 64 1.97 -14.46 11.65
CA TYR A 64 1.43 -15.79 11.63
C TYR A 64 1.84 -16.55 12.90
N LEU A 65 0.88 -17.05 13.68
CA LEU A 65 1.16 -17.81 14.89
C LEU A 65 1.56 -19.24 14.54
N PRO A 66 2.75 -19.73 14.96
CA PRO A 66 3.13 -21.13 14.82
C PRO A 66 2.08 -22.03 15.49
N GLY A 67 1.64 -23.05 14.78
CA GLY A 67 0.65 -24.03 15.31
C GLY A 67 -0.78 -23.84 14.80
N THR A 68 -1.09 -22.81 14.03
CA THR A 68 -2.40 -22.74 13.36
C THR A 68 -2.50 -23.87 12.33
N PRO A 69 -3.52 -24.74 12.38
CA PRO A 69 -3.68 -25.84 11.43
C PRO A 69 -3.76 -25.32 10.00
N ARG A 70 -2.93 -25.89 9.12
CA ARG A 70 -2.98 -25.62 7.69
C ARG A 70 -3.29 -26.89 6.95
N HIS A 71 -4.30 -26.80 6.09
CA HIS A 71 -4.60 -27.86 5.16
C HIS A 71 -4.70 -27.24 3.76
N PHE A 72 -3.99 -27.81 2.79
CA PHE A 72 -4.00 -27.36 1.39
C PHE A 72 -3.65 -25.88 1.22
N SER A 73 -2.65 -25.39 1.97
CA SER A 73 -2.26 -23.96 1.95
C SER A 73 -3.39 -22.99 2.32
N ARG A 74 -4.35 -23.44 3.12
CA ARG A 74 -5.45 -22.62 3.60
C ARG A 74 -5.14 -22.06 4.99
N PHE A 75 -5.21 -20.74 5.13
CA PHE A 75 -5.06 -20.03 6.41
C PHE A 75 -5.67 -18.64 6.32
N THR A 76 -5.75 -17.95 7.45
CA THR A 76 -6.20 -16.55 7.54
C THR A 76 -5.14 -15.70 8.20
N GLN A 77 -5.06 -14.42 7.83
CA GLN A 77 -4.15 -13.45 8.42
C GLN A 77 -4.88 -12.11 8.49
N GLU A 78 -4.84 -11.45 9.63
CA GLU A 78 -5.40 -10.11 9.79
C GLU A 78 -4.52 -9.08 9.09
N PHE A 79 -5.13 -8.03 8.57
CA PHE A 79 -4.43 -6.87 8.02
C PHE A 79 -5.07 -5.57 8.51
N TYR A 80 -4.25 -4.53 8.54
CA TYR A 80 -4.62 -3.19 8.94
C TYR A 80 -3.93 -2.17 8.03
N CYS A 81 -4.68 -1.19 7.52
CA CYS A 81 -4.17 -0.02 6.82
C CYS A 81 -4.58 1.21 7.62
N LEU A 82 -3.61 1.96 8.11
CA LEU A 82 -3.82 3.08 9.00
C LEU A 82 -3.65 4.40 8.24
N LYS A 83 -4.53 5.37 8.50
CA LYS A 83 -4.35 6.75 8.08
C LYS A 83 -3.63 7.56 9.17
N PRO A 84 -2.95 8.66 8.82
CA PRO A 84 -2.39 9.57 9.80
C PRO A 84 -3.51 10.22 10.63
N SER A 85 -3.23 10.44 11.90
CA SER A 85 -4.15 11.14 12.81
C SER A 85 -3.38 11.77 13.95
N LEU A 86 -3.85 12.91 14.46
CA LEU A 86 -3.35 13.50 15.70
C LEU A 86 -3.85 12.77 16.94
N GLN A 87 -4.84 11.90 16.82
CA GLN A 87 -5.39 11.14 17.91
C GLN A 87 -4.52 9.93 18.24
N SER A 88 -4.19 9.74 19.51
CA SER A 88 -3.34 8.64 19.97
C SER A 88 -4.04 7.27 19.99
N ASP A 89 -5.34 7.20 19.70
CA ASP A 89 -6.08 5.94 19.65
C ASP A 89 -5.98 5.32 18.23
N VAL A 90 -5.07 4.38 18.10
CA VAL A 90 -4.79 3.63 16.87
C VAL A 90 -6.05 2.98 16.26
N ARG A 91 -7.09 2.75 17.05
CA ARG A 91 -8.33 2.13 16.56
C ARG A 91 -9.21 3.06 15.72
N GLN A 92 -8.99 4.36 15.77
CA GLN A 92 -9.78 5.34 15.01
C GLN A 92 -9.17 5.74 13.67
N GLY A 93 -7.97 5.25 13.37
CA GLY A 93 -7.22 5.62 12.17
C GLY A 93 -7.23 4.59 11.03
N TYR A 94 -8.17 3.64 10.99
CA TYR A 94 -8.20 2.65 9.91
C TYR A 94 -8.76 3.24 8.61
N ILE A 95 -8.02 3.05 7.51
CA ILE A 95 -8.53 3.21 6.15
C ILE A 95 -9.23 1.92 5.72
N ALA A 96 -8.59 0.79 6.02
CA ALA A 96 -9.13 -0.54 5.79
C ALA A 96 -8.54 -1.51 6.81
N ASP A 97 -9.34 -2.45 7.25
CA ASP A 97 -8.92 -3.59 8.06
C ASP A 97 -9.73 -4.83 7.72
N GLY A 98 -9.25 -5.99 8.12
CA GLY A 98 -9.93 -7.23 7.88
C GLY A 98 -9.02 -8.45 7.92
N GLN A 99 -9.37 -9.46 7.13
CA GLN A 99 -8.62 -10.70 7.03
C GLN A 99 -8.33 -11.05 5.57
N PHE A 100 -7.09 -11.45 5.30
CA PHE A 100 -6.77 -12.20 4.11
C PHE A 100 -7.12 -13.68 4.34
N LYS A 101 -7.91 -14.25 3.44
CA LYS A 101 -8.16 -15.68 3.36
C LYS A 101 -7.32 -16.26 2.23
N TYR A 102 -6.34 -17.08 2.59
CA TYR A 102 -5.45 -17.70 1.61
C TYR A 102 -5.95 -19.08 1.22
N LEU A 103 -5.83 -19.37 -0.07
CA LEU A 103 -6.07 -20.68 -0.65
C LEU A 103 -5.18 -20.89 -1.88
N PHE A 104 -4.37 -21.93 -1.89
CA PHE A 104 -3.42 -22.24 -2.97
C PHE A 104 -2.57 -21.04 -3.40
N GLY A 105 -2.06 -20.28 -2.43
CA GLY A 105 -1.18 -19.14 -2.66
C GLY A 105 -1.88 -17.86 -3.15
N LYS A 106 -3.19 -17.88 -3.32
CA LYS A 106 -3.99 -16.69 -3.60
C LYS A 106 -4.60 -16.16 -2.31
N ALA A 107 -4.60 -14.86 -2.13
CA ALA A 107 -5.30 -14.20 -1.05
C ALA A 107 -6.64 -13.63 -1.55
N LYS A 108 -7.63 -13.63 -0.65
CA LYS A 108 -8.86 -12.86 -0.83
C LYS A 108 -9.06 -12.01 0.42
N ALA A 109 -9.17 -10.70 0.23
CA ALA A 109 -9.47 -9.78 1.31
C ALA A 109 -10.95 -9.91 1.71
N VAL A 110 -11.19 -9.96 3.02
CA VAL A 110 -12.51 -9.84 3.63
C VAL A 110 -12.40 -8.69 4.60
N GLN A 111 -12.89 -7.54 4.17
CA GLN A 111 -12.77 -6.30 4.92
C GLN A 111 -13.77 -6.28 6.09
N ALA A 112 -13.32 -5.82 7.25
CA ALA A 112 -14.17 -5.50 8.38
C ALA A 112 -14.70 -4.05 8.24
N HIS A 113 -13.84 -3.15 7.75
CA HIS A 113 -14.21 -1.80 7.34
C HIS A 113 -13.85 -1.65 5.85
N ALA A 114 -14.85 -1.39 5.02
CA ALA A 114 -14.63 -1.05 3.62
C ALA A 114 -14.28 0.44 3.53
N PRO A 115 -13.29 0.82 2.71
CA PRO A 115 -12.98 2.22 2.49
C PRO A 115 -14.17 2.93 1.83
N GLU A 116 -14.44 4.15 2.26
CA GLU A 116 -15.50 5.00 1.69
C GLU A 116 -15.13 5.49 0.29
N LYS A 117 -13.85 5.65 0.03
CA LYS A 117 -13.27 6.08 -1.25
C LYS A 117 -12.38 4.99 -1.85
N PRO A 118 -12.12 5.02 -3.16
CA PRO A 118 -11.11 4.15 -3.75
C PRO A 118 -9.78 4.30 -3.02
N LEU A 119 -9.12 3.17 -2.72
CA LEU A 119 -7.81 3.19 -2.06
C LEU A 119 -6.69 3.62 -3.01
N VAL A 120 -6.90 3.49 -4.31
CA VAL A 120 -5.89 3.64 -5.35
C VAL A 120 -6.34 4.70 -6.35
N TYR A 121 -5.41 5.53 -6.78
CA TYR A 121 -5.58 6.58 -7.78
C TYR A 121 -4.81 6.23 -9.04
N SER A 122 -5.30 6.71 -10.19
CA SER A 122 -4.56 6.67 -11.45
C SER A 122 -3.55 7.84 -11.53
N GLN A 123 -2.61 7.76 -12.46
CA GLN A 123 -1.73 8.90 -12.76
C GLN A 123 -2.53 10.10 -13.29
N GLY A 124 -3.61 9.84 -14.05
CA GLY A 124 -4.51 10.86 -14.57
C GLY A 124 -5.21 11.66 -13.48
N ASP A 125 -5.53 11.04 -12.34
CA ASP A 125 -6.12 11.75 -11.21
C ASP A 125 -5.21 12.88 -10.70
N TYR A 126 -3.89 12.69 -10.73
CA TYR A 126 -2.92 13.72 -10.34
C TYR A 126 -2.62 14.72 -11.47
N LEU A 127 -2.49 14.25 -12.70
CA LEU A 127 -2.10 15.08 -13.85
C LEU A 127 -3.24 15.98 -14.34
N ASP A 128 -4.45 15.42 -14.45
CA ASP A 128 -5.62 16.06 -15.05
C ASP A 128 -6.70 16.43 -14.02
N GLY A 129 -6.53 16.00 -12.76
CA GLY A 129 -7.49 16.23 -11.68
C GLY A 129 -7.86 17.71 -11.49
N THR A 130 -9.12 17.96 -11.17
CA THR A 130 -9.64 19.31 -10.90
C THR A 130 -9.29 19.72 -9.48
N SER A 131 -8.76 20.93 -9.31
CA SER A 131 -8.48 21.49 -8.00
C SER A 131 -9.75 21.81 -7.23
N MET A 132 -9.79 21.41 -5.96
CA MET A 132 -10.77 21.88 -4.99
C MET A 132 -10.44 23.32 -4.56
N ASP A 133 -11.46 24.04 -4.08
CA ASP A 133 -11.27 25.35 -3.49
C ASP A 133 -10.67 25.21 -2.08
N THR A 134 -9.48 25.73 -1.89
CA THR A 134 -8.80 25.76 -0.58
C THR A 134 -9.54 26.59 0.47
N ALA A 135 -10.39 27.55 0.04
CA ALA A 135 -11.22 28.33 0.95
C ALA A 135 -12.30 27.49 1.69
N ALA A 136 -12.56 26.27 1.22
CA ALA A 136 -13.46 25.34 1.89
C ALA A 136 -12.82 24.65 3.10
N LEU A 137 -11.49 24.74 3.29
CA LEU A 137 -10.79 24.15 4.43
C LEU A 137 -11.01 24.99 5.69
N ASP A 138 -11.38 24.33 6.78
CA ASP A 138 -11.32 24.95 8.11
C ASP A 138 -9.85 25.10 8.53
N GLY A 139 -9.44 26.36 8.73
CA GLY A 139 -8.04 26.68 9.04
C GLY A 139 -7.50 26.02 10.31
N ASP A 140 -8.37 25.62 11.25
CA ASP A 140 -7.97 25.03 12.54
C ASP A 140 -7.98 23.50 12.56
N ARG A 141 -8.56 22.87 11.55
CA ARG A 141 -8.59 21.40 11.42
C ARG A 141 -7.38 20.87 10.63
N TYR A 142 -7.02 19.63 10.91
CA TYR A 142 -6.04 18.89 10.12
C TYR A 142 -6.72 18.11 9.00
N TYR A 143 -6.02 17.99 7.89
CA TYR A 143 -6.51 17.31 6.69
C TYR A 143 -5.48 16.34 6.14
N LEU A 144 -5.95 15.16 5.77
CA LEU A 144 -5.24 14.28 4.86
C LEU A 144 -5.57 14.73 3.44
N ALA A 145 -4.58 15.29 2.75
CA ALA A 145 -4.79 15.90 1.44
C ALA A 145 -4.00 15.20 0.33
N GLN A 146 -4.62 15.11 -0.84
CA GLN A 146 -3.98 14.69 -2.09
C GLN A 146 -3.68 15.93 -2.93
N ILE A 147 -2.42 16.10 -3.30
CA ILE A 147 -1.92 17.27 -4.01
C ILE A 147 -1.42 16.86 -5.38
N GLY A 148 -1.94 17.49 -6.43
CA GLY A 148 -1.43 17.39 -7.79
C GLY A 148 -0.47 18.53 -8.10
N LEU A 149 0.49 18.30 -8.98
CA LEU A 149 1.43 19.32 -9.44
C LEU A 149 0.94 19.94 -10.74
N THR A 150 0.96 21.28 -10.82
CA THR A 150 0.51 22.04 -12.02
C THR A 150 1.58 22.06 -13.11
N THR A 151 2.83 21.90 -12.72
CA THR A 151 4.01 21.92 -13.60
C THR A 151 4.92 20.74 -13.29
N LEU A 152 5.84 20.42 -14.21
CA LEU A 152 6.88 19.42 -13.93
C LEU A 152 7.83 19.92 -12.85
N TYR A 153 7.77 19.27 -11.71
CA TYR A 153 8.69 19.50 -10.62
C TYR A 153 9.90 18.57 -10.74
N THR A 154 11.08 19.10 -10.42
CA THR A 154 12.22 18.24 -10.13
C THR A 154 12.08 17.65 -8.73
N ALA A 155 12.77 16.54 -8.47
CA ALA A 155 12.79 15.94 -7.14
C ALA A 155 13.24 16.92 -6.04
N ASP A 156 14.22 17.78 -6.33
CA ASP A 156 14.74 18.77 -5.40
C ASP A 156 13.73 19.92 -5.14
N ALA A 157 13.05 20.39 -6.20
CA ALA A 157 12.02 21.41 -6.05
C ALA A 157 10.83 20.91 -5.21
N LEU A 158 10.42 19.65 -5.42
CA LEU A 158 9.37 19.02 -4.61
C LEU A 158 9.81 18.89 -3.14
N THR A 159 11.04 18.45 -2.91
CA THR A 159 11.61 18.34 -1.56
C THR A 159 11.60 19.70 -0.85
N SER A 160 12.04 20.77 -1.53
CA SER A 160 12.03 22.11 -0.95
C SER A 160 10.62 22.62 -0.64
N ALA A 161 9.63 22.34 -1.50
CA ALA A 161 8.24 22.68 -1.23
C ALA A 161 7.69 21.92 -0.01
N ALA A 162 8.03 20.64 0.11
CA ALA A 162 7.65 19.80 1.24
C ALA A 162 8.29 20.27 2.57
N GLU A 163 9.56 20.65 2.55
CA GLU A 163 10.26 21.24 3.71
C GLU A 163 9.62 22.55 4.18
N ASP A 164 9.15 23.39 3.24
CA ASP A 164 8.44 24.63 3.61
C ASP A 164 7.13 24.32 4.35
N LEU A 165 6.36 23.33 3.92
CA LEU A 165 5.12 22.92 4.61
C LEU A 165 5.42 22.45 6.03
N THR A 166 6.35 21.52 6.19
CA THR A 166 6.70 20.94 7.50
C THR A 166 7.37 21.95 8.43
N SER A 167 8.00 23.01 7.90
CA SER A 167 8.57 24.08 8.69
C SER A 167 7.52 25.04 9.30
N ARG A 168 6.32 25.11 8.70
CA ARG A 168 5.21 25.95 9.17
C ARG A 168 4.47 25.30 10.34
N ASP A 169 4.29 23.99 10.29
CA ASP A 169 3.62 23.20 11.30
C ASP A 169 4.42 21.94 11.62
N GLN A 170 4.87 21.83 12.87
CA GLN A 170 5.62 20.66 13.35
C GLN A 170 4.81 19.36 13.32
N SER A 171 3.50 19.45 13.23
CA SER A 171 2.60 18.28 13.09
C SER A 171 2.31 17.94 11.64
N ALA A 172 2.71 18.78 10.68
CA ALA A 172 2.53 18.47 9.27
C ALA A 172 3.45 17.31 8.86
N MET A 173 2.90 16.39 8.07
CA MET A 173 3.60 15.21 7.59
C MET A 173 3.51 15.12 6.08
N ILE A 174 4.64 14.79 5.45
CA ILE A 174 4.65 14.35 4.06
C ILE A 174 4.57 12.83 4.07
N LEU A 175 3.44 12.30 3.65
CA LEU A 175 3.22 10.85 3.66
C LEU A 175 3.95 10.18 2.50
N ARG A 176 3.89 10.81 1.32
CA ARG A 176 4.58 10.30 0.13
C ARG A 176 4.67 11.33 -1.00
N ALA A 177 5.65 11.13 -1.87
CA ALA A 177 5.64 11.68 -3.21
C ALA A 177 4.97 10.68 -4.16
N VAL A 178 4.17 11.18 -5.08
CA VAL A 178 3.53 10.40 -6.15
C VAL A 178 4.30 10.63 -7.44
N LEU A 179 4.65 9.54 -8.13
CA LEU A 179 5.54 9.56 -9.27
C LEU A 179 4.82 9.16 -10.56
N GLN A 180 5.24 9.77 -11.66
CA GLN A 180 4.96 9.23 -12.98
C GLN A 180 5.86 8.00 -13.22
N THR A 181 5.25 6.88 -13.50
CA THR A 181 5.95 5.60 -13.70
C THR A 181 5.53 4.89 -14.97
N SER A 182 4.72 5.55 -15.80
CA SER A 182 4.37 5.12 -17.15
C SER A 182 3.86 6.31 -17.97
N ASP A 183 3.70 6.12 -19.28
CA ASP A 183 3.08 7.09 -20.18
C ASP A 183 1.54 7.00 -20.16
N ASP A 184 0.99 5.91 -19.67
CA ASP A 184 -0.45 5.70 -19.58
C ASP A 184 -1.01 6.38 -18.32
N LYS A 185 -1.93 7.33 -18.53
CA LYS A 185 -2.58 8.06 -17.44
C LYS A 185 -3.58 7.20 -16.65
N ASP A 186 -4.12 6.16 -17.26
CA ASP A 186 -5.05 5.23 -16.60
C ASP A 186 -4.32 4.26 -15.67
N ASP A 187 -3.02 4.19 -15.79
CA ASP A 187 -2.17 3.38 -14.92
C ASP A 187 -2.19 3.89 -13.47
N VAL A 188 -2.08 2.95 -12.55
CA VAL A 188 -2.01 3.24 -11.11
C VAL A 188 -0.84 4.16 -10.81
N ALA A 189 -1.12 5.24 -10.08
CA ALA A 189 -0.13 6.14 -9.55
C ALA A 189 0.64 5.46 -8.42
N LEU A 190 1.97 5.46 -8.49
CA LEU A 190 2.83 4.87 -7.47
C LEU A 190 3.45 5.94 -6.59
N GLY A 191 3.45 5.69 -5.29
CA GLY A 191 4.01 6.59 -4.30
C GLY A 191 5.30 6.05 -3.67
N VAL A 192 6.12 6.98 -3.20
CA VAL A 192 7.29 6.70 -2.37
C VAL A 192 7.09 7.37 -1.02
N ALA A 193 7.22 6.59 0.06
CA ALA A 193 7.00 7.09 1.42
C ALA A 193 7.89 8.30 1.73
N GLY A 194 7.28 9.34 2.26
CA GLY A 194 7.96 10.39 2.98
C GLY A 194 8.39 9.91 4.37
N SER A 195 9.20 10.70 5.06
CA SER A 195 9.73 10.28 6.37
C SER A 195 8.75 10.40 7.52
N GLY A 196 7.52 10.80 7.35
CA GLY A 196 6.51 10.91 8.44
C GLY A 196 6.95 11.73 9.68
N ILE A 197 8.22 12.20 9.71
CA ILE A 197 8.81 12.96 10.82
C ILE A 197 8.90 14.41 10.40
N PRO A 198 8.37 15.35 11.20
CA PRO A 198 8.21 16.76 10.81
C PRO A 198 9.50 17.54 10.56
N ILE A 199 10.68 17.01 10.87
CA ILE A 199 11.92 17.79 10.96
C ILE A 199 12.84 17.65 9.74
N ASP A 200 12.67 16.60 8.94
CA ASP A 200 13.45 16.38 7.72
C ASP A 200 12.57 15.70 6.70
N VAL A 201 12.27 16.33 5.59
CA VAL A 201 11.73 15.64 4.41
C VAL A 201 12.87 14.82 3.83
N ASN A 202 13.21 13.81 4.60
CA ASN A 202 14.26 12.89 4.28
C ASN A 202 13.57 11.59 3.83
N TRP A 203 13.52 11.35 2.55
CA TRP A 203 12.96 10.15 1.95
C TRP A 203 13.71 8.89 2.43
N GLY A 204 13.64 8.61 3.76
CA GLY A 204 14.37 7.53 4.40
C GLY A 204 15.90 7.74 4.45
N ASN A 205 16.39 8.98 4.67
CA ASN A 205 17.78 9.41 4.61
C ASN A 205 18.39 9.44 3.19
N TYR A 206 17.57 9.45 2.15
CA TYR A 206 18.03 9.49 0.76
C TYR A 206 17.36 10.65 0.01
N SER A 207 17.93 11.06 -1.11
CA SER A 207 17.20 11.92 -2.05
C SER A 207 15.96 11.17 -2.57
N LEU A 208 14.93 11.91 -2.98
CA LEU A 208 13.72 11.32 -3.56
C LEU A 208 14.05 10.34 -4.69
N SER A 209 15.03 10.66 -5.53
CA SER A 209 15.44 9.81 -6.65
C SER A 209 15.98 8.45 -6.20
N ILE A 210 16.80 8.44 -5.13
CA ILE A 210 17.33 7.18 -4.58
C ILE A 210 16.22 6.40 -3.89
N ALA A 211 15.36 7.06 -3.11
CA ALA A 211 14.25 6.44 -2.42
C ALA A 211 13.26 5.79 -3.41
N ALA A 212 12.94 6.50 -4.51
CA ALA A 212 12.07 6.01 -5.57
C ALA A 212 12.63 4.74 -6.25
N SER A 213 13.88 4.79 -6.67
CA SER A 213 14.55 3.63 -7.28
C SER A 213 14.62 2.45 -6.33
N HIS A 214 14.90 2.69 -5.05
CA HIS A 214 14.97 1.64 -4.03
C HIS A 214 13.60 0.99 -3.80
N ALA A 215 12.55 1.79 -3.61
CA ALA A 215 11.20 1.30 -3.36
C ALA A 215 10.68 0.46 -4.53
N LEU A 216 10.78 0.97 -5.77
CA LEU A 216 10.34 0.21 -6.96
C LEU A 216 11.18 -1.04 -7.20
N ARG A 217 12.49 -0.99 -6.96
CA ARG A 217 13.36 -2.19 -7.06
C ARG A 217 12.98 -3.25 -6.04
N THR A 218 12.64 -2.85 -4.82
CA THR A 218 12.16 -3.77 -3.78
C THR A 218 10.85 -4.44 -4.20
N LEU A 219 9.89 -3.66 -4.71
CA LEU A 219 8.61 -4.18 -5.19
C LEU A 219 8.79 -5.09 -6.42
N ALA A 220 9.61 -4.69 -7.41
CA ALA A 220 9.92 -5.50 -8.58
C ALA A 220 10.59 -6.84 -8.19
N THR A 221 11.52 -6.82 -7.23
CA THR A 221 12.16 -8.04 -6.71
C THR A 221 11.16 -8.95 -5.99
N ASN A 222 10.13 -8.39 -5.37
CA ASN A 222 9.08 -9.09 -4.64
C ASN A 222 7.74 -9.08 -5.39
N GLN A 223 7.73 -8.92 -6.71
CA GLN A 223 6.52 -8.84 -7.54
C GLN A 223 5.49 -9.92 -7.20
N ARG A 224 5.94 -11.18 -7.09
CA ARG A 224 5.06 -12.31 -6.77
C ARG A 224 4.35 -12.17 -5.43
N GLU A 225 5.01 -11.62 -4.44
CA GLU A 225 4.44 -11.36 -3.11
C GLU A 225 3.46 -10.19 -3.16
N ALA A 226 3.80 -9.13 -3.87
CA ALA A 226 2.91 -7.99 -4.10
C ALA A 226 1.65 -8.40 -4.87
N ASP A 227 1.77 -9.26 -5.90
CA ASP A 227 0.65 -9.79 -6.68
C ASP A 227 -0.37 -10.56 -5.82
N VAL A 228 0.07 -11.22 -4.75
CA VAL A 228 -0.84 -11.89 -3.82
C VAL A 228 -1.78 -10.90 -3.15
N PHE A 229 -1.26 -9.74 -2.75
CA PHE A 229 -2.05 -8.69 -2.10
C PHE A 229 -2.87 -7.89 -3.11
N ILE A 230 -2.29 -7.54 -4.26
CA ILE A 230 -2.98 -6.86 -5.36
C ILE A 230 -4.18 -7.70 -5.82
N GLY A 231 -3.96 -8.99 -6.11
CA GLY A 231 -5.00 -9.92 -6.54
C GLY A 231 -5.99 -10.33 -5.44
N SER A 232 -5.83 -9.83 -4.21
CA SER A 232 -6.75 -10.12 -3.10
C SER A 232 -8.11 -9.41 -3.20
N GLY A 233 -8.21 -8.38 -4.05
CA GLY A 233 -9.36 -7.50 -4.18
C GLY A 233 -9.40 -6.36 -3.15
N LEU A 234 -8.37 -6.21 -2.30
CA LEU A 234 -8.27 -5.07 -1.37
C LEU A 234 -8.20 -3.74 -2.09
N PHE A 235 -7.45 -3.68 -3.19
CA PHE A 235 -7.21 -2.45 -3.97
C PHE A 235 -8.15 -2.28 -5.17
N GLY A 236 -9.18 -3.11 -5.29
CA GLY A 236 -10.01 -3.21 -6.48
C GLY A 236 -9.39 -4.12 -7.55
N GLU A 237 -9.84 -3.96 -8.80
CA GLU A 237 -9.32 -4.70 -9.96
C GLU A 237 -8.20 -3.88 -10.60
N ILE A 238 -6.97 -4.04 -10.12
CA ILE A 238 -5.77 -3.38 -10.64
C ILE A 238 -4.71 -4.42 -11.00
N GLU A 239 -3.87 -4.06 -11.97
CA GLU A 239 -2.66 -4.80 -12.33
C GLU A 239 -1.48 -3.82 -12.29
N VAL A 240 -0.36 -4.24 -11.71
CA VAL A 240 0.86 -3.43 -11.64
C VAL A 240 2.07 -4.30 -11.91
N ASP A 241 2.78 -4.04 -12.99
CA ASP A 241 4.10 -4.61 -13.26
C ASP A 241 5.18 -3.67 -12.71
N PHE A 242 5.65 -3.94 -11.50
CA PHE A 242 6.69 -3.12 -10.86
C PHE A 242 8.03 -3.16 -11.59
N THR A 243 8.30 -4.21 -12.38
CA THR A 243 9.51 -4.27 -13.20
C THR A 243 9.43 -3.24 -14.31
N GLN A 244 8.32 -3.20 -15.03
CA GLN A 244 8.10 -2.20 -16.09
C GLN A 244 8.12 -0.76 -15.53
N ARG A 245 7.54 -0.56 -14.35
CA ARG A 245 7.54 0.75 -13.67
C ARG A 245 8.95 1.20 -13.28
N LEU A 246 9.79 0.27 -12.81
CA LEU A 246 11.20 0.54 -12.50
C LEU A 246 11.98 0.88 -13.75
N GLU A 247 11.81 0.14 -14.86
CA GLU A 247 12.44 0.41 -16.15
C GLU A 247 12.06 1.79 -16.70
N TYR A 248 10.78 2.18 -16.56
CA TYR A 248 10.33 3.52 -16.93
C TYR A 248 11.06 4.61 -16.13
N LEU A 249 11.12 4.44 -14.83
CA LEU A 249 11.78 5.40 -13.94
C LEU A 249 13.30 5.50 -14.20
N GLU A 250 13.96 4.37 -14.47
CA GLU A 250 15.39 4.35 -14.81
C GLU A 250 15.67 5.01 -16.17
N SER A 251 14.72 4.94 -17.11
CA SER A 251 14.85 5.52 -18.44
C SER A 251 14.53 7.02 -18.50
N ASN A 252 13.52 7.46 -17.74
CA ASN A 252 12.96 8.83 -17.81
C ASN A 252 13.37 9.70 -16.61
N GLY A 253 13.99 9.11 -15.59
CA GLY A 253 14.26 9.77 -14.32
C GLY A 253 13.03 9.89 -13.43
N VAL A 254 13.23 10.41 -12.23
CA VAL A 254 12.16 10.61 -11.24
C VAL A 254 11.38 11.87 -11.57
N GLN A 255 10.12 11.70 -11.93
CA GLN A 255 9.17 12.76 -12.28
C GLN A 255 8.01 12.76 -11.26
N PRO A 256 8.03 13.62 -10.26
CA PRO A 256 6.90 13.76 -9.34
C PRO A 256 5.69 14.36 -10.07
N ILE A 257 4.51 13.80 -9.78
CA ILE A 257 3.22 14.30 -10.29
C ILE A 257 2.28 14.73 -9.16
N GLY A 258 2.61 14.39 -7.91
CA GLY A 258 1.82 14.78 -6.76
C GLY A 258 2.45 14.41 -5.44
N MET A 259 1.71 14.68 -4.37
CA MET A 259 2.05 14.35 -2.99
C MET A 259 0.81 13.98 -2.19
N SER A 260 1.00 13.20 -1.15
CA SER A 260 0.02 13.05 -0.06
C SER A 260 0.58 13.67 1.20
N VAL A 261 -0.19 14.54 1.81
CA VAL A 261 0.23 15.31 2.98
C VAL A 261 -0.82 15.27 4.07
N PHE A 262 -0.38 15.40 5.32
CA PHE A 262 -1.25 15.63 6.45
C PHE A 262 -0.82 16.95 7.09
N ALA A 263 -1.72 17.95 7.10
CA ALA A 263 -1.38 19.30 7.56
C ALA A 263 -2.64 20.06 8.01
N LYS A 264 -2.41 21.13 8.78
CA LYS A 264 -3.44 22.06 9.22
C LYS A 264 -4.00 22.84 8.03
N GLY A 265 -5.33 23.04 7.98
CA GLY A 265 -6.00 23.67 6.83
C GLY A 265 -5.47 25.04 6.45
N ALA A 266 -5.13 25.89 7.44
CA ALA A 266 -4.55 27.20 7.17
C ALA A 266 -3.17 27.12 6.50
N ASP A 267 -2.30 26.21 6.97
CA ASP A 267 -0.96 26.03 6.42
C ASP A 267 -1.01 25.35 5.05
N LEU A 268 -1.90 24.39 4.89
CA LEU A 268 -2.16 23.69 3.63
C LEU A 268 -2.63 24.67 2.55
N SER A 269 -3.63 25.52 2.84
CA SER A 269 -4.14 26.53 1.91
C SER A 269 -3.05 27.49 1.47
N ALA A 270 -2.31 28.06 2.41
CA ALA A 270 -1.22 29.01 2.12
C ALA A 270 -0.09 28.37 1.32
N TRP A 271 0.19 27.10 1.57
CA TRP A 271 1.23 26.33 0.87
C TRP A 271 0.81 25.98 -0.57
N VAL A 272 -0.43 25.51 -0.76
CA VAL A 272 -1.01 25.22 -2.08
C VAL A 272 -0.98 26.47 -2.97
N GLU A 273 -1.40 27.63 -2.43
CA GLU A 273 -1.35 28.92 -3.15
C GLU A 273 0.08 29.34 -3.49
N LYS A 274 1.00 29.26 -2.52
CA LYS A 274 2.41 29.70 -2.69
C LYS A 274 3.13 28.96 -3.81
N TYR A 275 2.86 27.66 -3.94
CA TYR A 275 3.54 26.79 -4.89
C TYR A 275 2.72 26.49 -6.16
N ASP A 276 1.56 27.15 -6.32
CA ASP A 276 0.65 26.91 -7.46
C ASP A 276 0.32 25.44 -7.64
N LEU A 277 -0.12 24.78 -6.55
CA LEU A 277 -0.45 23.38 -6.53
C LEU A 277 -1.96 23.17 -6.72
N LYS A 278 -2.36 21.93 -6.99
CA LYS A 278 -3.77 21.53 -7.03
C LYS A 278 -4.12 20.76 -5.76
N LEU A 279 -5.11 21.21 -5.02
CA LEU A 279 -5.72 20.41 -3.96
C LEU A 279 -6.75 19.47 -4.62
N LEU A 280 -6.42 18.19 -4.77
CA LEU A 280 -7.28 17.22 -5.46
C LEU A 280 -8.35 16.62 -4.56
N ASP A 281 -8.00 16.34 -3.31
CA ASP A 281 -8.88 15.81 -2.27
C ASP A 281 -8.37 16.23 -0.89
N ALA A 282 -9.28 16.39 0.07
CA ALA A 282 -8.96 16.66 1.46
C ALA A 282 -10.00 16.02 2.38
N GLU A 283 -9.53 15.20 3.31
CA GLU A 283 -10.33 14.54 4.33
C GLU A 283 -9.94 15.07 5.70
N ALA A 284 -10.90 15.58 6.45
CA ALA A 284 -10.60 16.14 7.77
C ALA A 284 -10.31 15.04 8.79
N ASP A 285 -9.31 15.27 9.68
CA ASP A 285 -8.99 14.36 10.77
C ASP A 285 -10.17 14.27 11.75
N GLY A 286 -10.54 13.05 12.10
CA GLY A 286 -11.64 12.77 13.02
C GLY A 286 -13.03 12.66 12.39
N GLU A 287 -13.11 12.55 11.06
CA GLU A 287 -14.32 12.17 10.30
C GLU A 287 -14.35 10.71 9.92
#